data_1d611d26314d0a4261661055cc934843
#
_entry.id   1d611d26314d0a4261661055cc934843
#
_cell.length_a   1.000
_cell.length_b   1.000
_cell.length_c   1.000
_cell.angle_alpha   90.00
_cell.angle_beta   90.00
_cell.angle_gamma   90.00
#
_symmetry.space_group_name_H-M   'P 1'
#
loop_
_entity.id
_entity.type
_entity.pdbx_description
1 polymer ?
#
loop_
_entity_poly.entity_id
_entity_poly.type
_entity_poly.pdbx_seq_one_letter_code
_entity_poly.pdbx_strand_id
1 'polypeptide(L)'
;MEQPFRMKNNGQISIVLGSEKRNKVKELPKHSDEVVKQHAVQHAALKEIEDELSTLVGMEEMKKLIKEVYAWIHVNKVRESAGLRSGKQALHMMFKGNPGTGKTTVARLIGKLFAKMNVLSKGHVVEVERADIVGEYIGHTAQKTRQVIKNAMGGILFIDEAYSLSRGGEKDFGKEAIDTLVKHMEDKQHEFILILAGYSREMDYFLSLNPGLQSRFPVVFQFPDYTIDQLMEISSRMLEDKEYRLSEDAEKKLKEHLYYTKSATGPTGFSNGRYVRNVIEKAIRAQSMRLLVENRFDRHELMTLRSRDFNLVTEEKRDL
;
A
#
# COMPACT_ATOMS: atom_id res chain seq x y z
N MET A 1 -18.74 -2.27 56.59
CA MET A 1 -18.37 -1.56 55.32
C MET A 1 -16.88 -1.37 55.34
N GLU A 2 -16.13 -2.29 54.76
CA GLU A 2 -14.68 -2.19 54.63
C GLU A 2 -14.34 -1.54 53.31
N GLN A 3 -13.49 -0.52 53.36
CA GLN A 3 -13.06 0.21 52.16
C GLN A 3 -12.08 -0.66 51.34
N PRO A 4 -12.22 -0.75 49.99
CA PRO A 4 -11.43 -1.64 49.15
C PRO A 4 -10.00 -1.15 48.82
N PHE A 5 -9.52 -0.05 49.41
CA PHE A 5 -8.22 0.50 49.13
C PHE A 5 -7.41 0.78 50.40
N ARG A 6 -6.21 0.25 50.48
CA ARG A 6 -5.18 0.64 51.46
C ARG A 6 -4.00 1.28 50.77
N MET A 7 -3.74 2.55 51.03
CA MET A 7 -2.50 3.19 50.60
C MET A 7 -1.35 2.78 51.53
N LYS A 8 -0.26 2.28 51.00
CA LYS A 8 1.05 2.18 51.67
C LYS A 8 1.92 3.37 51.26
N ASN A 9 2.72 3.82 52.20
CA ASN A 9 3.57 5.03 52.14
C ASN A 9 4.62 5.12 50.99
N ASN A 10 4.57 4.29 49.96
CA ASN A 10 5.52 4.30 48.84
C ASN A 10 4.84 4.43 47.47
N GLY A 11 3.65 5.00 47.36
CA GLY A 11 3.02 5.28 46.07
C GLY A 11 2.64 4.09 45.24
N GLN A 12 2.65 2.86 45.77
CA GLN A 12 2.18 1.65 45.08
C GLN A 12 0.74 1.32 45.50
N ILE A 13 -0.13 1.18 44.50
CA ILE A 13 -1.52 0.75 44.67
C ILE A 13 -1.56 -0.78 44.53
N SER A 14 -1.95 -1.47 45.63
CA SER A 14 -2.20 -2.92 45.60
C SER A 14 -3.69 -3.17 45.49
N ILE A 15 -4.14 -3.85 44.44
CA ILE A 15 -5.53 -4.30 44.27
C ILE A 15 -5.63 -5.72 44.84
N VAL A 16 -6.40 -5.90 45.91
CA VAL A 16 -6.73 -7.22 46.44
C VAL A 16 -8.05 -7.67 45.77
N LEU A 17 -7.97 -8.64 44.88
CA LEU A 17 -9.15 -9.29 44.32
C LEU A 17 -9.74 -10.25 45.38
N GLY A 18 -10.86 -9.85 45.97
CA GLY A 18 -11.65 -10.70 46.83
C GLY A 18 -12.24 -11.89 46.05
N SER A 19 -12.11 -13.08 46.58
CA SER A 19 -12.71 -14.30 46.02
C SER A 19 -14.22 -14.29 46.21
N GLU A 20 -14.97 -13.70 45.28
CA GLU A 20 -16.40 -13.90 45.20
C GLU A 20 -16.76 -15.00 44.20
N LYS A 21 -17.68 -15.84 44.66
CA LYS A 21 -18.24 -17.05 44.07
C LYS A 21 -18.37 -17.00 42.55
N ARG A 22 -17.75 -17.97 41.87
CA ARG A 22 -18.00 -18.35 40.49
C ARG A 22 -19.50 -18.45 40.20
N ASN A 23 -20.06 -17.45 39.55
CA ASN A 23 -21.31 -17.63 38.84
C ASN A 23 -21.05 -18.57 37.67
N LYS A 24 -21.84 -19.65 37.60
CA LYS A 24 -21.83 -20.62 36.51
C LYS A 24 -21.92 -19.89 35.16
N VAL A 25 -20.84 -19.92 34.40
CA VAL A 25 -20.86 -19.60 32.97
C VAL A 25 -21.87 -20.59 32.37
N LYS A 26 -22.94 -20.09 31.76
CA LYS A 26 -23.83 -20.88 30.92
C LYS A 26 -23.00 -21.56 29.84
N GLU A 27 -23.00 -22.89 29.83
CA GLU A 27 -22.37 -23.66 28.74
C GLU A 27 -23.01 -23.24 27.44
N LEU A 28 -22.14 -22.81 26.52
CA LEU A 28 -22.50 -22.55 25.11
C LEU A 28 -22.96 -23.88 24.49
N PRO A 29 -24.01 -23.87 23.65
CA PRO A 29 -24.49 -25.10 23.01
C PRO A 29 -23.41 -25.67 22.11
N LYS A 30 -23.20 -26.98 22.18
CA LYS A 30 -22.30 -27.74 21.33
C LYS A 30 -22.83 -27.78 19.89
N HIS A 31 -22.47 -26.82 19.06
CA HIS A 31 -22.58 -26.91 17.60
C HIS A 31 -21.20 -27.24 17.02
N SER A 32 -20.77 -28.49 17.12
CA SER A 32 -19.45 -28.92 16.69
C SER A 32 -19.25 -28.93 15.18
N ASP A 33 -20.29 -29.17 14.38
CA ASP A 33 -20.15 -29.34 12.93
C ASP A 33 -20.26 -28.04 12.13
N GLU A 34 -21.03 -27.06 12.60
CA GLU A 34 -21.07 -25.72 12.00
C GLU A 34 -19.78 -24.92 12.28
N VAL A 35 -19.25 -25.06 13.49
CA VAL A 35 -17.98 -24.39 13.88
C VAL A 35 -16.80 -24.91 13.05
N VAL A 36 -16.72 -26.23 12.80
CA VAL A 36 -15.65 -26.82 11.97
C VAL A 36 -15.75 -26.36 10.51
N LYS A 37 -16.96 -26.28 9.94
CA LYS A 37 -17.16 -25.75 8.57
C LYS A 37 -16.84 -24.25 8.48
N GLN A 38 -17.20 -23.45 9.48
CA GLN A 38 -16.82 -22.03 9.55
C GLN A 38 -15.30 -21.84 9.62
N HIS A 39 -14.59 -22.64 10.43
CA HIS A 39 -13.12 -22.57 10.52
C HIS A 39 -12.44 -22.95 9.20
N ALA A 40 -12.92 -23.96 8.47
CA ALA A 40 -12.36 -24.34 7.18
C ALA A 40 -12.52 -23.24 6.10
N VAL A 41 -13.67 -22.56 6.06
CA VAL A 41 -13.92 -21.43 5.16
C VAL A 41 -13.07 -20.22 5.55
N GLN A 42 -12.85 -20.01 6.85
CA GLN A 42 -12.02 -18.91 7.37
C GLN A 42 -10.55 -19.08 7.01
N HIS A 43 -10.01 -20.29 7.08
CA HIS A 43 -8.64 -20.57 6.65
C HIS A 43 -8.44 -20.39 5.12
N ALA A 44 -9.47 -20.67 4.32
CA ALA A 44 -9.42 -20.46 2.89
C ALA A 44 -9.29 -18.98 2.52
N ALA A 45 -10.06 -18.08 3.16
CA ALA A 45 -10.00 -16.65 2.91
C ALA A 45 -8.66 -16.02 3.35
N LEU A 46 -8.12 -16.45 4.50
CA LEU A 46 -6.80 -15.98 4.95
C LEU A 46 -5.69 -16.45 4.02
N LYS A 47 -5.75 -17.72 3.58
CA LYS A 47 -4.79 -18.28 2.64
C LYS A 47 -4.81 -17.52 1.31
N GLU A 48 -5.99 -17.21 0.78
CA GLU A 48 -6.12 -16.43 -0.46
C GLU A 48 -5.50 -15.02 -0.32
N ILE A 49 -5.66 -14.38 0.85
CA ILE A 49 -4.99 -13.10 1.14
C ILE A 49 -3.48 -13.29 1.20
N GLU A 50 -2.98 -14.36 1.80
CA GLU A 50 -1.55 -14.67 1.87
C GLU A 50 -0.96 -14.92 0.48
N ASP A 51 -1.67 -15.66 -0.36
CA ASP A 51 -1.27 -15.94 -1.74
C ASP A 51 -1.17 -14.63 -2.55
N GLU A 52 -2.17 -13.75 -2.46
CA GLU A 52 -2.15 -12.42 -3.10
C GLU A 52 -1.01 -11.54 -2.56
N LEU A 53 -0.76 -11.55 -1.25
CA LEU A 53 0.34 -10.80 -0.62
C LEU A 53 1.72 -11.35 -1.00
N SER A 54 1.83 -12.65 -1.29
CA SER A 54 3.08 -13.29 -1.71
C SER A 54 3.55 -12.79 -3.08
N THR A 55 2.66 -12.24 -3.89
CA THR A 55 3.00 -11.60 -5.18
C THR A 55 3.81 -10.32 -5.02
N LEU A 56 3.84 -9.73 -3.83
CA LEU A 56 4.63 -8.53 -3.54
C LEU A 56 6.02 -8.90 -3.04
N VAL A 57 7.04 -8.28 -3.63
CA VAL A 57 8.43 -8.44 -3.19
C VAL A 57 8.68 -7.57 -1.96
N GLY A 58 9.20 -8.16 -0.90
CA GLY A 58 9.45 -7.46 0.36
C GLY A 58 8.16 -6.99 1.06
N MET A 59 8.20 -5.82 1.68
CA MET A 59 7.06 -5.15 2.34
C MET A 59 6.45 -5.94 3.50
N GLU A 60 7.26 -6.61 4.31
CA GLU A 60 6.79 -7.53 5.36
C GLU A 60 5.94 -6.83 6.43
N GLU A 61 6.27 -5.59 6.80
CA GLU A 61 5.46 -4.81 7.75
C GLU A 61 4.07 -4.51 7.20
N MET A 62 3.97 -4.17 5.91
CA MET A 62 2.70 -3.93 5.25
C MET A 62 1.87 -5.22 5.15
N LYS A 63 2.48 -6.35 4.78
CA LYS A 63 1.83 -7.66 4.75
C LYS A 63 1.27 -8.03 6.12
N LYS A 64 2.04 -7.80 7.19
CA LYS A 64 1.62 -8.02 8.57
C LYS A 64 0.41 -7.16 8.93
N LEU A 65 0.46 -5.85 8.62
CA LEU A 65 -0.62 -4.94 8.94
C LEU A 65 -1.93 -5.30 8.18
N ILE A 66 -1.85 -5.74 6.92
CA ILE A 66 -3.05 -6.23 6.21
C ILE A 66 -3.67 -7.44 6.90
N LYS A 67 -2.83 -8.37 7.39
CA LYS A 67 -3.32 -9.53 8.18
C LYS A 67 -3.96 -9.09 9.50
N GLU A 68 -3.40 -8.11 10.19
CA GLU A 68 -3.97 -7.53 11.41
C GLU A 68 -5.33 -6.87 11.15
N VAL A 69 -5.45 -6.10 10.06
CA VAL A 69 -6.73 -5.50 9.64
C VAL A 69 -7.75 -6.59 9.30
N TYR A 70 -7.35 -7.64 8.61
CA TYR A 70 -8.22 -8.79 8.34
C TYR A 70 -8.72 -9.44 9.63
N ALA A 71 -7.82 -9.75 10.55
CA ALA A 71 -8.16 -10.37 11.83
C ALA A 71 -9.13 -9.49 12.63
N TRP A 72 -8.88 -8.18 12.69
CA TRP A 72 -9.75 -7.21 13.35
C TRP A 72 -11.17 -7.18 12.74
N ILE A 73 -11.29 -7.13 11.41
CA ILE A 73 -12.57 -7.14 10.70
C ILE A 73 -13.32 -8.44 10.99
N HIS A 74 -12.62 -9.57 10.94
CA HIS A 74 -13.20 -10.88 11.19
C HIS A 74 -13.73 -10.98 12.62
N VAL A 75 -12.93 -10.59 13.61
CA VAL A 75 -13.34 -10.58 15.03
C VAL A 75 -14.55 -9.66 15.25
N ASN A 76 -14.59 -8.49 14.62
CA ASN A 76 -15.73 -7.58 14.74
C ASN A 76 -17.03 -8.20 14.18
N LYS A 77 -16.98 -8.92 13.06
CA LYS A 77 -18.14 -9.64 12.52
C LYS A 77 -18.63 -10.73 13.49
N VAL A 78 -17.70 -11.48 14.10
CA VAL A 78 -18.06 -12.48 15.12
C VAL A 78 -18.68 -11.83 16.35
N ARG A 79 -18.17 -10.68 16.79
CA ARG A 79 -18.75 -9.89 17.90
C ARG A 79 -20.17 -9.44 17.60
N GLU A 80 -20.41 -8.91 16.37
CA GLU A 80 -21.75 -8.50 15.92
C GLU A 80 -22.73 -9.69 15.94
N SER A 81 -22.32 -10.84 15.40
CA SER A 81 -23.15 -12.05 15.41
C SER A 81 -23.45 -12.58 16.83
N ALA A 82 -22.55 -12.29 17.78
CA ALA A 82 -22.75 -12.60 19.21
C ALA A 82 -23.55 -11.52 19.96
N GLY A 83 -24.11 -10.51 19.27
CA GLY A 83 -24.86 -9.41 19.88
C GLY A 83 -24.00 -8.39 20.64
N LEU A 84 -22.68 -8.42 20.47
CA LEU A 84 -21.74 -7.50 21.10
C LEU A 84 -21.57 -6.25 20.23
N ARG A 85 -21.32 -5.10 20.87
CA ARG A 85 -21.01 -3.88 20.15
C ARG A 85 -19.67 -4.05 19.40
N SER A 86 -19.65 -3.79 18.10
CA SER A 86 -18.45 -3.68 17.30
C SER A 86 -18.19 -2.21 16.96
N GLY A 87 -16.92 -1.78 16.99
CA GLY A 87 -16.53 -0.46 16.56
C GLY A 87 -16.18 -0.49 15.09
N LYS A 88 -16.76 0.39 14.28
CA LYS A 88 -16.26 0.64 12.92
C LYS A 88 -15.12 1.65 12.99
N GLN A 89 -13.97 1.30 12.44
CA GLN A 89 -12.80 2.19 12.36
C GLN A 89 -12.63 2.70 10.93
N ALA A 90 -12.30 3.98 10.79
CA ALA A 90 -11.89 4.52 9.50
C ALA A 90 -10.57 3.85 9.07
N LEU A 91 -10.48 3.46 7.79
CA LEU A 91 -9.32 2.78 7.21
C LEU A 91 -8.61 3.68 6.19
N HIS A 92 -8.66 5.00 6.38
CA HIS A 92 -7.89 5.90 5.54
C HIS A 92 -6.40 5.73 5.80
N MET A 93 -5.60 5.78 4.74
CA MET A 93 -4.19 5.39 4.78
C MET A 93 -3.28 6.46 4.21
N MET A 94 -2.05 6.47 4.66
CA MET A 94 -1.00 7.31 4.11
C MET A 94 0.17 6.45 3.64
N PHE A 95 0.59 6.65 2.38
CA PHE A 95 1.68 5.91 1.75
C PHE A 95 2.86 6.85 1.53
N LYS A 96 3.95 6.61 2.25
CA LYS A 96 5.17 7.41 2.18
C LYS A 96 6.31 6.61 1.56
N GLY A 97 7.00 7.16 0.59
CA GLY A 97 8.16 6.51 -0.02
C GLY A 97 8.50 7.03 -1.42
N ASN A 98 9.66 6.63 -1.91
CA ASN A 98 10.21 7.05 -3.19
C ASN A 98 9.40 6.51 -4.40
N PRO A 99 9.63 7.04 -5.61
CA PRO A 99 8.93 6.56 -6.81
C PRO A 99 9.30 5.11 -7.12
N GLY A 100 8.34 4.37 -7.69
CA GLY A 100 8.56 3.00 -8.11
C GLY A 100 8.69 1.98 -6.97
N THR A 101 8.37 2.34 -5.72
CA THR A 101 8.35 1.43 -4.57
C THR A 101 7.06 0.62 -4.45
N GLY A 102 6.12 0.75 -5.39
CA GLY A 102 4.91 -0.08 -5.45
C GLY A 102 3.67 0.49 -4.76
N LYS A 103 3.65 1.77 -4.37
CA LYS A 103 2.49 2.40 -3.69
C LYS A 103 1.16 2.16 -4.39
N THR A 104 1.07 2.46 -5.67
CA THR A 104 -0.15 2.26 -6.48
C THR A 104 -0.53 0.78 -6.62
N THR A 105 0.47 -0.10 -6.78
CA THR A 105 0.25 -1.56 -6.86
C THR A 105 -0.38 -2.08 -5.57
N VAL A 106 0.14 -1.64 -4.42
CA VAL A 106 -0.40 -1.99 -3.10
C VAL A 106 -1.80 -1.43 -2.89
N ALA A 107 -2.07 -0.18 -3.31
CA ALA A 107 -3.41 0.39 -3.22
C ALA A 107 -4.45 -0.44 -4.00
N ARG A 108 -4.10 -0.90 -5.21
CA ARG A 108 -4.97 -1.77 -6.03
C ARG A 108 -5.18 -3.14 -5.38
N LEU A 109 -4.14 -3.71 -4.77
CA LEU A 109 -4.25 -4.97 -4.05
C LEU A 109 -5.15 -4.84 -2.81
N ILE A 110 -4.96 -3.78 -2.00
CA ILE A 110 -5.81 -3.48 -0.84
C ILE A 110 -7.27 -3.32 -1.28
N GLY A 111 -7.55 -2.63 -2.39
CA GLY A 111 -8.90 -2.49 -2.93
C GLY A 111 -9.56 -3.83 -3.20
N LYS A 112 -8.85 -4.74 -3.89
CA LYS A 112 -9.33 -6.10 -4.16
C LYS A 112 -9.58 -6.89 -2.86
N LEU A 113 -8.63 -6.88 -1.94
CA LEU A 113 -8.73 -7.60 -0.67
C LEU A 113 -9.89 -7.08 0.17
N PHE A 114 -10.07 -5.76 0.27
CA PHE A 114 -11.14 -5.15 1.04
C PHE A 114 -12.52 -5.37 0.42
N ALA A 115 -12.62 -5.50 -0.91
CA ALA A 115 -13.85 -5.96 -1.54
C ALA A 115 -14.17 -7.42 -1.17
N LYS A 116 -13.18 -8.33 -1.26
CA LYS A 116 -13.34 -9.73 -0.84
C LYS A 116 -13.75 -9.87 0.64
N MET A 117 -13.24 -8.99 1.49
CA MET A 117 -13.60 -8.95 2.92
C MET A 117 -14.94 -8.25 3.22
N ASN A 118 -15.64 -7.75 2.21
CA ASN A 118 -16.85 -6.93 2.35
C ASN A 118 -16.65 -5.66 3.21
N VAL A 119 -15.45 -5.09 3.18
CA VAL A 119 -15.14 -3.76 3.75
C VAL A 119 -15.54 -2.67 2.76
N LEU A 120 -15.23 -2.90 1.49
CA LEU A 120 -15.62 -2.05 0.37
C LEU A 120 -16.60 -2.80 -0.52
N SER A 121 -17.61 -2.11 -1.04
CA SER A 121 -18.64 -2.74 -1.87
C SER A 121 -18.15 -3.08 -3.29
N LYS A 122 -17.12 -2.37 -3.80
CA LYS A 122 -16.59 -2.52 -5.17
C LYS A 122 -15.09 -2.80 -5.21
N GLY A 123 -14.30 -2.15 -4.34
CA GLY A 123 -12.86 -2.30 -4.26
C GLY A 123 -12.04 -1.74 -5.44
N HIS A 124 -12.67 -0.96 -6.33
CA HIS A 124 -11.97 -0.28 -7.40
C HIS A 124 -11.11 0.87 -6.85
N VAL A 125 -10.12 1.30 -7.61
CA VAL A 125 -9.24 2.42 -7.25
C VAL A 125 -9.42 3.55 -8.25
N VAL A 126 -9.74 4.73 -7.76
CA VAL A 126 -9.75 5.98 -8.53
C VAL A 126 -8.45 6.70 -8.22
N GLU A 127 -7.55 6.69 -9.19
CA GLU A 127 -6.25 7.35 -9.10
C GLU A 127 -6.38 8.77 -9.64
N VAL A 128 -5.90 9.74 -8.87
CA VAL A 128 -5.99 11.16 -9.21
C VAL A 128 -4.74 11.90 -8.78
N GLU A 129 -4.46 12.99 -9.48
CA GLU A 129 -3.43 13.96 -9.17
C GLU A 129 -4.06 15.31 -8.81
N ARG A 130 -3.23 16.28 -8.42
CA ARG A 130 -3.68 17.64 -8.10
C ARG A 130 -4.59 18.24 -9.19
N ALA A 131 -4.25 18.09 -10.46
CA ALA A 131 -4.98 18.66 -11.59
C ALA A 131 -6.43 18.15 -11.72
N ASP A 132 -6.69 16.92 -11.25
CA ASP A 132 -8.02 16.31 -11.27
C ASP A 132 -8.92 16.84 -10.17
N ILE A 133 -8.33 17.38 -9.09
CA ILE A 133 -9.01 17.76 -7.86
C ILE A 133 -9.16 19.28 -7.76
N VAL A 134 -8.10 20.03 -8.09
CA VAL A 134 -8.05 21.47 -7.97
C VAL A 134 -8.63 22.14 -9.22
N GLY A 135 -9.52 23.10 -9.03
CA GLY A 135 -10.11 23.89 -10.10
C GLY A 135 -9.29 25.13 -10.43
N GLU A 136 -9.54 25.71 -11.59
CA GLU A 136 -8.89 26.92 -12.06
C GLU A 136 -9.59 28.20 -11.56
N TYR A 137 -10.87 28.10 -11.17
CA TYR A 137 -11.70 29.22 -10.74
C TYR A 137 -12.32 28.98 -9.38
N ILE A 138 -12.73 30.04 -8.71
CA ILE A 138 -13.40 30.01 -7.41
C ILE A 138 -14.64 29.09 -7.46
N GLY A 139 -14.77 28.19 -6.50
CA GLY A 139 -15.87 27.24 -6.38
C GLY A 139 -15.77 25.98 -7.25
N HIS A 140 -14.86 25.92 -8.23
CA HIS A 140 -14.68 24.74 -9.05
C HIS A 140 -13.94 23.61 -8.31
N THR A 141 -13.05 23.94 -7.38
CA THR A 141 -12.27 22.97 -6.61
C THR A 141 -13.17 22.05 -5.77
N ALA A 142 -14.07 22.63 -4.98
CA ALA A 142 -15.00 21.82 -4.18
C ALA A 142 -15.90 20.94 -5.05
N GLN A 143 -16.30 21.39 -6.24
CA GLN A 143 -17.12 20.62 -7.17
C GLN A 143 -16.32 19.44 -7.76
N LYS A 144 -15.09 19.69 -8.26
CA LYS A 144 -14.19 18.65 -8.78
C LYS A 144 -13.88 17.60 -7.70
N THR A 145 -13.50 18.04 -6.50
CA THR A 145 -13.20 17.17 -5.37
C THR A 145 -14.38 16.26 -5.01
N ARG A 146 -15.60 16.82 -4.92
CA ARG A 146 -16.82 16.03 -4.66
C ARG A 146 -17.11 15.02 -5.75
N GLN A 147 -16.87 15.37 -7.02
CA GLN A 147 -17.08 14.44 -8.14
C GLN A 147 -16.10 13.26 -8.08
N VAL A 148 -14.84 13.53 -7.78
CA VAL A 148 -13.81 12.48 -7.63
C VAL A 148 -14.13 11.56 -6.44
N ILE A 149 -14.54 12.11 -5.29
CA ILE A 149 -15.00 11.33 -4.14
C ILE A 149 -16.20 10.45 -4.52
N LYS A 150 -17.19 11.01 -5.25
CA LYS A 150 -18.35 10.26 -5.71
C LYS A 150 -17.96 9.08 -6.60
N ASN A 151 -16.97 9.24 -7.47
CA ASN A 151 -16.47 8.19 -8.33
C ASN A 151 -15.77 7.07 -7.51
N ALA A 152 -15.18 7.42 -6.38
CA ALA A 152 -14.47 6.47 -5.50
C ALA A 152 -15.39 5.75 -4.48
N MET A 153 -16.68 6.05 -4.45
CA MET A 153 -17.61 5.41 -3.51
C MET A 153 -17.67 3.89 -3.70
N GLY A 154 -17.52 3.17 -2.61
CA GLY A 154 -17.39 1.72 -2.58
C GLY A 154 -16.00 1.20 -2.92
N GLY A 155 -15.02 2.09 -3.12
CA GLY A 155 -13.65 1.78 -3.48
C GLY A 155 -12.62 2.65 -2.75
N ILE A 156 -11.50 2.86 -3.40
CA ILE A 156 -10.38 3.64 -2.91
C ILE A 156 -10.21 4.90 -3.75
N LEU A 157 -10.10 6.06 -3.10
CA LEU A 157 -9.57 7.27 -3.70
C LEU A 157 -8.08 7.35 -3.39
N PHE A 158 -7.25 7.21 -4.43
CA PHE A 158 -5.80 7.28 -4.32
C PHE A 158 -5.30 8.60 -4.91
N ILE A 159 -4.73 9.45 -4.06
CA ILE A 159 -4.17 10.74 -4.47
C ILE A 159 -2.65 10.60 -4.46
N ASP A 160 -2.05 10.60 -5.66
CA ASP A 160 -0.59 10.60 -5.78
C ASP A 160 -0.03 12.02 -5.64
N GLU A 161 1.19 12.12 -5.14
CA GLU A 161 1.84 13.40 -4.82
C GLU A 161 0.93 14.37 -4.03
N ALA A 162 0.21 13.83 -3.03
CA ALA A 162 -0.80 14.58 -2.27
C ALA A 162 -0.27 15.89 -1.64
N TYR A 163 1.02 15.96 -1.34
CA TYR A 163 1.68 17.18 -0.88
C TYR A 163 1.59 18.34 -1.89
N SER A 164 1.35 18.03 -3.16
CA SER A 164 1.15 19.05 -4.19
C SER A 164 -0.09 19.92 -3.94
N LEU A 165 -1.05 19.43 -3.18
CA LEU A 165 -2.25 20.18 -2.77
C LEU A 165 -1.91 21.38 -1.87
N SER A 166 -0.72 21.45 -1.25
CA SER A 166 -0.31 22.58 -0.41
C SER A 166 0.77 23.48 -1.05
N ARG A 167 1.08 23.31 -2.35
CA ARG A 167 2.19 24.05 -3.00
C ARG A 167 1.92 25.50 -3.34
N GLY A 168 0.69 25.94 -3.44
CA GLY A 168 0.33 27.22 -4.05
C GLY A 168 0.15 28.42 -3.11
N GLY A 169 0.46 28.30 -1.80
CA GLY A 169 0.34 29.41 -0.84
C GLY A 169 -1.12 29.83 -0.53
N GLU A 170 -1.30 31.04 0.01
CA GLU A 170 -2.62 31.50 0.51
C GLU A 170 -3.70 31.69 -0.56
N LYS A 171 -3.31 31.92 -1.81
CA LYS A 171 -4.23 32.10 -2.95
C LYS A 171 -4.54 30.80 -3.70
N ASP A 172 -4.04 29.67 -3.19
CA ASP A 172 -4.20 28.39 -3.84
C ASP A 172 -5.49 27.68 -3.42
N PHE A 173 -6.22 27.20 -4.41
CA PHE A 173 -7.44 26.43 -4.19
C PHE A 173 -7.19 25.01 -3.65
N GLY A 174 -5.94 24.55 -3.48
CA GLY A 174 -5.62 23.26 -2.91
C GLY A 174 -6.08 23.09 -1.46
N LYS A 175 -6.11 24.18 -0.68
CA LYS A 175 -6.66 24.17 0.69
C LYS A 175 -8.15 23.82 0.69
N GLU A 176 -8.93 24.39 -0.25
CA GLU A 176 -10.36 24.06 -0.40
C GLU A 176 -10.56 22.56 -0.76
N ALA A 177 -9.64 21.98 -1.54
CA ALA A 177 -9.66 20.56 -1.82
C ALA A 177 -9.43 19.72 -0.55
N ILE A 178 -8.41 20.07 0.25
CA ILE A 178 -8.10 19.42 1.52
C ILE A 178 -9.29 19.48 2.47
N ASP A 179 -9.88 20.65 2.67
CA ASP A 179 -11.03 20.83 3.55
C ASP A 179 -12.25 20.00 3.09
N THR A 180 -12.47 19.93 1.78
CA THR A 180 -13.54 19.12 1.18
C THR A 180 -13.28 17.63 1.39
N LEU A 181 -12.04 17.16 1.21
CA LEU A 181 -11.64 15.77 1.47
C LEU A 181 -11.85 15.41 2.94
N VAL A 182 -11.34 16.23 3.86
CA VAL A 182 -11.47 16.04 5.31
C VAL A 182 -12.92 15.88 5.73
N LYS A 183 -13.80 16.79 5.26
CA LYS A 183 -15.23 16.70 5.55
C LYS A 183 -15.82 15.37 5.10
N HIS A 184 -15.53 14.92 3.87
CA HIS A 184 -16.10 13.68 3.36
C HIS A 184 -15.47 12.42 4.00
N MET A 185 -14.23 12.48 4.45
CA MET A 185 -13.62 11.41 5.23
C MET A 185 -14.36 11.17 6.55
N GLU A 186 -14.87 12.22 7.19
CA GLU A 186 -15.66 12.11 8.43
C GLU A 186 -17.10 11.66 8.13
N ASP A 187 -17.77 12.34 7.20
CA ASP A 187 -19.18 12.09 6.88
C ASP A 187 -19.40 10.68 6.26
N LYS A 188 -18.41 10.17 5.53
CA LYS A 188 -18.51 8.95 4.70
C LYS A 188 -17.37 7.95 4.97
N GLN A 189 -16.86 7.92 6.20
CA GLN A 189 -15.69 7.14 6.61
C GLN A 189 -15.77 5.64 6.33
N HIS A 190 -16.95 5.09 6.04
CA HIS A 190 -17.18 3.67 5.77
C HIS A 190 -17.63 3.39 4.33
N GLU A 191 -17.81 4.44 3.52
CA GLU A 191 -18.26 4.29 2.14
C GLU A 191 -17.11 4.25 1.14
N PHE A 192 -15.94 4.83 1.49
CA PHE A 192 -14.72 4.80 0.68
C PHE A 192 -13.48 4.89 1.55
N ILE A 193 -12.34 4.56 1.01
CA ILE A 193 -11.03 4.72 1.66
C ILE A 193 -10.23 5.77 0.90
N LEU A 194 -9.72 6.76 1.63
CA LEU A 194 -8.77 7.73 1.07
C LEU A 194 -7.35 7.25 1.34
N ILE A 195 -6.53 7.20 0.30
CA ILE A 195 -5.10 6.96 0.38
C ILE A 195 -4.38 8.20 -0.14
N LEU A 196 -3.58 8.84 0.70
CA LEU A 196 -2.67 9.92 0.30
C LEU A 196 -1.28 9.34 0.11
N ALA A 197 -0.70 9.52 -1.06
CA ALA A 197 0.63 9.00 -1.40
C ALA A 197 1.60 10.13 -1.74
N GLY A 198 2.88 9.93 -1.46
CA GLY A 198 3.93 10.88 -1.82
C GLY A 198 5.29 10.54 -1.22
N TYR A 199 6.28 11.40 -1.46
CA TYR A 199 7.61 11.28 -0.86
C TYR A 199 7.56 11.52 0.65
N SER A 200 8.37 10.80 1.41
CA SER A 200 8.29 10.82 2.86
C SER A 200 8.45 12.23 3.45
N ARG A 201 9.47 12.96 3.03
CA ARG A 201 9.76 14.32 3.54
C ARG A 201 8.67 15.31 3.19
N GLU A 202 8.20 15.29 1.95
CA GLU A 202 7.15 16.16 1.45
C GLU A 202 5.80 15.87 2.13
N MET A 203 5.51 14.60 2.40
CA MET A 203 4.31 14.20 3.14
C MET A 203 4.38 14.60 4.61
N ASP A 204 5.55 14.51 5.26
CA ASP A 204 5.74 15.00 6.64
C ASP A 204 5.55 16.52 6.73
N TYR A 205 6.08 17.26 5.77
CA TYR A 205 5.87 18.70 5.66
C TYR A 205 4.38 19.04 5.41
N PHE A 206 3.74 18.34 4.48
CA PHE A 206 2.31 18.47 4.18
C PHE A 206 1.44 18.28 5.43
N LEU A 207 1.75 17.30 6.27
CA LEU A 207 1.05 17.05 7.53
C LEU A 207 1.30 18.16 8.55
N SER A 208 2.50 18.70 8.61
CA SER A 208 2.81 19.82 9.53
C SER A 208 2.00 21.09 9.24
N LEU A 209 1.67 21.30 7.97
CA LEU A 209 0.79 22.39 7.54
C LEU A 209 -0.70 22.13 7.83
N ASN A 210 -1.07 20.87 8.03
CA ASN A 210 -2.46 20.43 8.21
C ASN A 210 -2.58 19.51 9.45
N PRO A 211 -2.43 20.03 10.68
CA PRO A 211 -2.31 19.17 11.87
C PRO A 211 -3.54 18.28 12.13
N GLY A 212 -4.72 18.68 11.67
CA GLY A 212 -5.94 17.87 11.77
C GLY A 212 -5.97 16.64 10.85
N LEU A 213 -5.11 16.58 9.83
CA LEU A 213 -5.06 15.43 8.92
C LEU A 213 -4.44 14.20 9.58
N GLN A 214 -3.38 14.36 10.38
CA GLN A 214 -2.64 13.24 10.93
C GLN A 214 -3.52 12.27 11.73
N SER A 215 -4.43 12.80 12.56
CA SER A 215 -5.34 11.98 13.38
C SER A 215 -6.39 11.20 12.56
N ARG A 216 -6.62 11.58 11.32
CA ARG A 216 -7.60 10.95 10.41
C ARG A 216 -7.02 9.84 9.56
N PHE A 217 -5.70 9.66 9.59
CA PHE A 217 -4.99 8.57 8.90
C PHE A 217 -4.39 7.60 9.91
N PRO A 218 -5.19 6.66 10.45
CA PRO A 218 -4.73 5.72 11.47
C PRO A 218 -3.69 4.74 10.94
N VAL A 219 -3.59 4.61 9.63
CA VAL A 219 -2.69 3.66 8.97
C VAL A 219 -1.66 4.43 8.13
N VAL A 220 -0.39 4.32 8.49
CA VAL A 220 0.71 4.91 7.74
C VAL A 220 1.66 3.81 7.29
N PHE A 221 1.81 3.65 5.96
CA PHE A 221 2.76 2.72 5.37
C PHE A 221 4.02 3.46 4.91
N GLN A 222 5.17 2.95 5.35
CA GLN A 222 6.47 3.33 4.79
C GLN A 222 6.81 2.35 3.66
N PHE A 223 7.20 2.89 2.52
CA PHE A 223 7.66 2.16 1.35
C PHE A 223 9.16 2.42 1.19
N PRO A 224 10.01 1.62 1.83
CA PRO A 224 11.45 1.78 1.71
C PRO A 224 11.92 1.46 0.28
N ASP A 225 13.08 1.97 -0.09
CA ASP A 225 13.73 1.58 -1.33
C ASP A 225 14.08 0.09 -1.31
N TYR A 226 13.84 -0.58 -2.42
CA TYR A 226 14.17 -1.99 -2.56
C TYR A 226 15.68 -2.24 -2.47
N THR A 227 16.07 -3.36 -1.87
CA THR A 227 17.44 -3.87 -1.93
C THR A 227 17.76 -4.32 -3.35
N ILE A 228 19.05 -4.53 -3.65
CA ILE A 228 19.46 -5.04 -4.98
C ILE A 228 18.82 -6.41 -5.25
N ASP A 229 18.79 -7.30 -4.27
CA ASP A 229 18.19 -8.62 -4.43
C ASP A 229 16.68 -8.54 -4.68
N GLN A 230 15.98 -7.63 -3.99
CA GLN A 230 14.56 -7.36 -4.26
C GLN A 230 14.33 -6.77 -5.67
N LEU A 231 15.22 -5.89 -6.15
CA LEU A 231 15.14 -5.36 -7.51
C LEU A 231 15.39 -6.45 -8.56
N MET A 232 16.29 -7.41 -8.29
CA MET A 232 16.50 -8.57 -9.14
C MET A 232 15.27 -9.49 -9.16
N GLU A 233 14.65 -9.74 -8.01
CA GLU A 233 13.40 -10.50 -7.93
C GLU A 233 12.25 -9.82 -8.68
N ILE A 234 12.11 -8.49 -8.55
CA ILE A 234 11.16 -7.69 -9.33
C ILE A 234 11.44 -7.82 -10.82
N SER A 235 12.74 -7.79 -11.22
CA SER A 235 13.15 -7.97 -12.61
C SER A 235 12.72 -9.33 -13.16
N SER A 236 12.95 -10.40 -12.40
CA SER A 236 12.57 -11.77 -12.77
C SER A 236 11.07 -11.88 -12.99
N ARG A 237 10.27 -11.40 -12.04
CA ARG A 237 8.79 -11.41 -12.15
C ARG A 237 8.29 -10.62 -13.36
N MET A 238 8.85 -9.41 -13.61
CA MET A 238 8.47 -8.62 -14.78
C MET A 238 8.83 -9.30 -16.11
N LEU A 239 9.89 -10.09 -16.14
CA LEU A 239 10.30 -10.87 -17.31
C LEU A 239 9.43 -12.11 -17.49
N GLU A 240 9.14 -12.83 -16.41
CA GLU A 240 8.26 -13.99 -16.40
C GLU A 240 6.86 -13.67 -16.91
N ASP A 241 6.28 -12.53 -16.48
CA ASP A 241 4.99 -12.01 -16.95
C ASP A 241 4.97 -11.77 -18.47
N LYS A 242 6.13 -11.56 -19.08
CA LYS A 242 6.32 -11.33 -20.53
C LYS A 242 6.92 -12.53 -21.26
N GLU A 243 7.08 -13.68 -20.58
CA GLU A 243 7.71 -14.91 -21.08
C GLU A 243 9.18 -14.70 -21.50
N TYR A 244 9.88 -13.76 -20.88
CA TYR A 244 11.32 -13.57 -21.04
C TYR A 244 12.13 -14.18 -19.90
N ARG A 245 13.40 -14.44 -20.18
CA ARG A 245 14.41 -14.86 -19.19
C ARG A 245 15.75 -14.17 -19.45
N LEU A 246 16.57 -14.04 -18.42
CA LEU A 246 17.93 -13.56 -18.55
C LEU A 246 18.88 -14.72 -18.82
N SER A 247 19.92 -14.51 -19.62
CA SER A 247 21.11 -15.36 -19.58
C SER A 247 21.90 -15.06 -18.29
N GLU A 248 22.72 -16.00 -17.81
CA GLU A 248 23.54 -15.82 -16.60
C GLU A 248 24.41 -14.53 -16.66
N ASP A 249 25.03 -14.27 -17.80
CA ASP A 249 25.82 -13.05 -18.01
C ASP A 249 24.97 -11.77 -18.00
N ALA A 250 23.73 -11.84 -18.48
CA ALA A 250 22.80 -10.72 -18.46
C ALA A 250 22.31 -10.43 -17.03
N GLU A 251 22.03 -11.46 -16.26
CA GLU A 251 21.64 -11.35 -14.86
C GLU A 251 22.73 -10.68 -14.03
N LYS A 252 23.97 -11.17 -14.18
CA LYS A 252 25.14 -10.58 -13.50
C LYS A 252 25.33 -9.12 -13.88
N LYS A 253 25.28 -8.80 -15.18
CA LYS A 253 25.42 -7.43 -15.68
C LYS A 253 24.32 -6.51 -15.15
N LEU A 254 23.07 -6.97 -15.11
CA LEU A 254 21.95 -6.21 -14.56
C LEU A 254 22.15 -5.95 -13.07
N LYS A 255 22.54 -6.95 -12.29
CA LYS A 255 22.78 -6.84 -10.84
C LYS A 255 23.88 -5.83 -10.53
N GLU A 256 25.01 -5.89 -11.23
CA GLU A 256 26.10 -4.95 -11.11
C GLU A 256 25.64 -3.52 -11.46
N HIS A 257 24.93 -3.37 -12.56
CA HIS A 257 24.42 -2.07 -12.99
C HIS A 257 23.46 -1.44 -11.97
N LEU A 258 22.53 -2.23 -11.42
CA LEU A 258 21.60 -1.75 -10.38
C LEU A 258 22.37 -1.32 -9.12
N TYR A 259 23.41 -2.03 -8.74
CA TYR A 259 24.26 -1.68 -7.61
C TYR A 259 24.94 -0.31 -7.82
N TYR A 260 25.62 -0.12 -8.95
CA TYR A 260 26.31 1.14 -9.27
C TYR A 260 25.34 2.31 -9.39
N THR A 261 24.24 2.13 -10.12
CA THR A 261 23.27 3.21 -10.32
C THR A 261 22.62 3.63 -9.00
N LYS A 262 22.21 2.67 -8.17
CA LYS A 262 21.61 2.98 -6.88
C LYS A 262 22.59 3.69 -5.95
N SER A 263 23.88 3.31 -5.97
CA SER A 263 24.92 3.96 -5.18
C SER A 263 25.24 5.38 -5.67
N ALA A 264 25.21 5.62 -6.98
CA ALA A 264 25.51 6.90 -7.58
C ALA A 264 24.36 7.93 -7.43
N THR A 265 23.10 7.50 -7.50
CA THR A 265 21.94 8.41 -7.45
C THR A 265 21.56 8.85 -6.04
N GLY A 266 22.11 8.23 -5.01
CA GLY A 266 21.80 8.55 -3.61
C GLY A 266 20.36 8.22 -3.18
N PRO A 267 19.96 8.62 -1.95
CA PRO A 267 18.73 8.14 -1.32
C PRO A 267 17.43 8.65 -1.95
N THR A 268 17.46 9.72 -2.73
CA THR A 268 16.24 10.35 -3.28
C THR A 268 16.12 10.28 -4.80
N GLY A 269 17.18 9.88 -5.49
CA GLY A 269 17.24 9.91 -6.97
C GLY A 269 16.86 8.60 -7.65
N PHE A 270 16.89 7.48 -6.94
CA PHE A 270 16.66 6.16 -7.54
C PHE A 270 15.17 5.81 -7.59
N SER A 271 14.65 5.54 -8.79
CA SER A 271 13.22 5.28 -9.00
C SER A 271 12.82 3.79 -8.93
N ASN A 272 13.58 2.99 -8.22
CA ASN A 272 13.24 1.61 -7.84
C ASN A 272 12.68 0.73 -8.99
N GLY A 273 11.53 0.12 -8.82
CA GLY A 273 10.90 -0.73 -9.83
C GLY A 273 10.57 -0.01 -11.14
N ARG A 274 10.40 1.32 -11.14
CA ARG A 274 10.24 2.10 -12.38
C ARG A 274 11.54 2.11 -13.18
N TYR A 275 12.68 2.24 -12.51
CA TYR A 275 14.00 2.14 -13.14
C TYR A 275 14.21 0.76 -13.77
N VAL A 276 13.96 -0.30 -13.00
CA VAL A 276 14.06 -1.69 -13.47
C VAL A 276 13.20 -1.91 -14.72
N ARG A 277 11.94 -1.47 -14.69
CA ARG A 277 11.04 -1.56 -15.85
C ARG A 277 11.64 -0.91 -17.08
N ASN A 278 12.16 0.30 -16.95
CA ASN A 278 12.75 1.05 -18.08
C ASN A 278 13.97 0.32 -18.65
N VAL A 279 14.81 -0.28 -17.78
CA VAL A 279 15.99 -1.06 -18.21
C VAL A 279 15.54 -2.31 -18.98
N ILE A 280 14.57 -3.05 -18.46
CA ILE A 280 14.03 -4.25 -19.12
C ILE A 280 13.42 -3.90 -20.48
N GLU A 281 12.60 -2.85 -20.56
CA GLU A 281 12.00 -2.43 -21.83
C GLU A 281 13.02 -1.99 -22.88
N LYS A 282 14.10 -1.34 -22.44
CA LYS A 282 15.24 -1.03 -23.32
C LYS A 282 15.94 -2.29 -23.82
N ALA A 283 16.16 -3.27 -22.92
CA ALA A 283 16.81 -4.53 -23.27
C ALA A 283 15.96 -5.37 -24.25
N ILE A 284 14.64 -5.41 -24.08
CA ILE A 284 13.71 -6.09 -25.00
C ILE A 284 13.79 -5.45 -26.41
N ARG A 285 13.80 -4.12 -26.49
CA ARG A 285 13.97 -3.44 -27.79
C ARG A 285 15.33 -3.74 -28.44
N ALA A 286 16.40 -3.77 -27.65
CA ALA A 286 17.74 -4.10 -28.15
C ALA A 286 17.81 -5.56 -28.64
N GLN A 287 17.21 -6.51 -27.91
CA GLN A 287 17.06 -7.90 -28.35
C GLN A 287 16.34 -7.99 -29.69
N SER A 288 15.22 -7.28 -29.84
CA SER A 288 14.43 -7.29 -31.09
C SER A 288 15.27 -6.83 -32.30
N MET A 289 16.07 -5.77 -32.13
CA MET A 289 17.00 -5.30 -33.17
C MET A 289 18.08 -6.34 -33.46
N ARG A 290 18.65 -6.97 -32.44
CA ARG A 290 19.65 -8.03 -32.58
C ARG A 290 19.10 -9.22 -33.36
N LEU A 291 17.93 -9.72 -32.99
CA LEU A 291 17.30 -10.88 -33.64
C LEU A 291 17.00 -10.60 -35.13
N LEU A 292 16.58 -9.39 -35.44
CA LEU A 292 16.33 -8.96 -36.81
C LEU A 292 17.63 -8.96 -37.64
N VAL A 293 18.73 -8.44 -37.12
CA VAL A 293 20.05 -8.40 -37.81
C VAL A 293 20.63 -9.82 -37.95
N GLU A 294 20.51 -10.66 -36.92
CA GLU A 294 21.05 -12.02 -36.92
C GLU A 294 20.13 -13.01 -37.67
N ASN A 295 18.93 -12.60 -38.02
CA ASN A 295 17.87 -13.46 -38.63
C ASN A 295 17.62 -14.74 -37.80
N ARG A 296 17.54 -14.60 -36.48
CA ARG A 296 17.37 -15.70 -35.51
C ARG A 296 16.07 -15.56 -34.74
N PHE A 297 15.10 -16.40 -35.04
CA PHE A 297 13.75 -16.34 -34.45
C PHE A 297 13.34 -17.68 -33.80
N ASP A 298 14.32 -18.49 -33.40
CA ASP A 298 13.98 -19.68 -32.62
C ASP A 298 13.44 -19.31 -31.24
N ARG A 299 12.62 -20.20 -30.65
CA ARG A 299 11.93 -19.92 -29.39
C ARG A 299 12.89 -19.55 -28.25
N HIS A 300 14.06 -20.18 -28.20
CA HIS A 300 15.06 -19.89 -27.19
C HIS A 300 15.58 -18.46 -27.30
N GLU A 301 15.92 -18.00 -28.50
CA GLU A 301 16.40 -16.64 -28.74
C GLU A 301 15.30 -15.60 -28.51
N LEU A 302 14.04 -15.90 -28.91
CA LEU A 302 12.90 -15.00 -28.67
C LEU A 302 12.62 -14.76 -27.18
N MET A 303 12.86 -15.76 -26.33
CA MET A 303 12.62 -15.67 -24.89
C MET A 303 13.84 -15.17 -24.11
N THR A 304 15.05 -15.11 -24.69
CA THR A 304 16.28 -14.89 -23.92
C THR A 304 16.87 -13.52 -24.16
N LEU A 305 16.98 -12.71 -23.11
CA LEU A 305 17.76 -11.48 -23.09
C LEU A 305 19.22 -11.79 -22.75
N ARG A 306 20.14 -11.36 -23.58
CA ARG A 306 21.58 -11.57 -23.43
C ARG A 306 22.27 -10.32 -22.87
N SER A 307 23.45 -10.48 -22.33
CA SER A 307 24.26 -9.39 -21.79
C SER A 307 24.45 -8.21 -22.79
N ARG A 308 24.56 -8.51 -24.08
CA ARG A 308 24.69 -7.48 -25.15
C ARG A 308 23.42 -6.69 -25.44
N ASP A 309 22.23 -7.18 -25.01
CA ASP A 309 20.96 -6.47 -25.14
C ASP A 309 20.83 -5.37 -24.07
N PHE A 310 21.63 -5.43 -23.01
CA PHE A 310 21.72 -4.42 -21.97
C PHE A 310 22.77 -3.36 -22.31
N ASN A 311 22.36 -2.36 -23.11
CA ASN A 311 23.17 -1.16 -23.39
C ASN A 311 23.08 -0.20 -22.20
N LEU A 312 23.75 -0.56 -21.09
CA LEU A 312 23.75 0.19 -19.84
C LEU A 312 24.87 1.23 -19.90
N VAL A 313 24.56 2.39 -20.49
CA VAL A 313 25.47 3.55 -20.44
C VAL A 313 25.38 4.14 -19.04
N THR A 314 26.43 4.08 -18.27
CA THR A 314 26.61 4.93 -17.10
C THR A 314 26.56 6.39 -17.59
N GLU A 315 25.74 7.24 -16.94
CA GLU A 315 25.56 8.65 -17.34
C GLU A 315 26.83 9.52 -17.28
N GLU A 316 27.95 8.98 -16.85
CA GLU A 316 29.26 9.65 -16.82
C GLU A 316 29.84 10.05 -18.19
N LYS A 317 29.18 9.73 -19.33
CA LYS A 317 29.63 10.09 -20.66
C LYS A 317 28.77 11.11 -21.41
N ARG A 318 27.89 11.83 -20.71
CA ARG A 318 27.09 12.90 -21.37
C ARG A 318 27.64 14.30 -21.22
N ASP A 319 28.74 14.49 -20.49
CA ASP A 319 29.42 15.78 -20.31
C ASP A 319 30.87 15.73 -20.85
N LEU A 320 31.05 15.41 -22.12
CA LEU A 320 32.27 15.69 -22.89
C LEU A 320 31.90 16.09 -24.32
#